data_fa4fa0fdc7c192a38da42c7129e829f8
#
_entry.id   fa4fa0fdc7c192a38da42c7129e829f8
#
_cell.length_a   1.000
_cell.length_b   1.000
_cell.length_c   1.000
_cell.angle_alpha   90.00
_cell.angle_beta   90.00
_cell.angle_gamma   90.00
#
_symmetry.space_group_name_H-M   'P 1'
#
loop_
_entity.id
_entity.type
_entity.pdbx_description
1 polymer ?
#
loop_
_entity_poly.entity_id
_entity_poly.type
_entity_poly.pdbx_seq_one_letter_code
_entity_poly.pdbx_strand_id
1 'polypeptide(L)'
;YRYLKEPGLLPLAAVSMVVGLAVAAKSSAVQLFPDLALLALVEVLWGRKLGGGRPGEKTGPLARRLLGALAVIAISSLAILWASYGFRYVPAEGGPPLNPPMQVELARVPSALEARLLAAADGLHLLPQAYTYGFAHFLYEARAFPSYVLGRTYPHAVWFFFPIAMAIKSSLTFLILVAAGAFSVFTGRVGERRGIVTLVIPAAVYMVIAMTGGMNIGVRHVLPVYVFMAAAVGGAVSALVKGRRPWLLAVLALLVFQAVSVLHAFPAYIAYANEAFGGPSSVHKYLSDSSSDWGQQLKAVKAYTDARGLKDCWFAYFAEGPVDYRYYGIPCKPLLTPDALSFSVPFDVPPSIDGPVLMSAGTLSGFELGPAPLNAYEQFKTLKPVDVIDYGVFVFEGHFDLPLAAALSHVQKAGLDLRSNEPEAALAEARQAETLAPDSARVLAMVGQALDANRRPDEAALYYQKALAIARTVQPEFQASLIAALKARVEGK
;
A
#
# COMPACT_ATOMS: atom_id res chain seq x y z
N TYR A 1 -11.08 15.00 -23.45
CA TYR A 1 -11.85 16.23 -23.54
C TYR A 1 -11.66 16.94 -24.89
N ARG A 2 -10.39 17.20 -25.32
CA ARG A 2 -10.11 17.87 -26.60
C ARG A 2 -10.71 17.12 -27.81
N TYR A 3 -10.56 15.78 -27.84
CA TYR A 3 -11.18 14.95 -28.89
C TYR A 3 -12.72 15.04 -28.91
N LEU A 4 -13.34 15.19 -27.75
CA LEU A 4 -14.80 15.36 -27.67
C LEU A 4 -15.26 16.72 -28.22
N LYS A 5 -14.46 17.80 -28.02
CA LYS A 5 -14.75 19.14 -28.57
C LYS A 5 -14.45 19.23 -30.07
N GLU A 6 -13.28 18.76 -30.46
CA GLU A 6 -12.71 18.89 -31.79
C GLU A 6 -12.25 17.50 -32.29
N PRO A 7 -13.17 16.64 -32.74
CA PRO A 7 -12.77 15.33 -33.26
C PRO A 7 -11.85 15.47 -34.47
N GLY A 8 -10.72 14.79 -34.44
CA GLY A 8 -9.72 14.78 -35.49
C GLY A 8 -8.66 13.74 -35.24
N LEU A 9 -7.80 13.50 -36.23
CA LEU A 9 -6.72 12.51 -36.14
C LEU A 9 -5.69 12.87 -35.07
N LEU A 10 -5.28 14.15 -34.97
CA LEU A 10 -4.29 14.58 -34.03
C LEU A 10 -4.72 14.42 -32.55
N PRO A 11 -5.92 14.87 -32.11
CA PRO A 11 -6.42 14.59 -30.77
C PRO A 11 -6.60 13.10 -30.48
N LEU A 12 -7.00 12.29 -31.47
CA LEU A 12 -7.15 10.84 -31.33
C LEU A 12 -5.78 10.18 -31.15
N ALA A 13 -4.79 10.53 -31.98
CA ALA A 13 -3.43 10.02 -31.87
C ALA A 13 -2.80 10.39 -30.50
N ALA A 14 -3.02 11.63 -30.04
CA ALA A 14 -2.50 12.11 -28.77
C ALA A 14 -3.09 11.29 -27.57
N VAL A 15 -4.40 11.06 -27.53
CA VAL A 15 -5.01 10.26 -26.45
C VAL A 15 -4.57 8.80 -26.54
N SER A 16 -4.48 8.22 -27.75
CA SER A 16 -3.98 6.85 -27.96
C SER A 16 -2.55 6.67 -27.44
N MET A 17 -1.67 7.61 -27.78
CA MET A 17 -0.28 7.61 -27.32
C MET A 17 -0.20 7.67 -25.77
N VAL A 18 -0.91 8.62 -25.16
CA VAL A 18 -0.88 8.80 -23.70
C VAL A 18 -1.44 7.57 -22.97
N VAL A 19 -2.56 7.01 -23.43
CA VAL A 19 -3.14 5.80 -22.82
C VAL A 19 -2.21 4.61 -23.00
N GLY A 20 -1.64 4.40 -24.19
CA GLY A 20 -0.70 3.31 -24.45
C GLY A 20 0.56 3.41 -23.58
N LEU A 21 1.16 4.60 -23.46
CA LEU A 21 2.31 4.82 -22.57
C LEU A 21 1.94 4.62 -21.08
N ALA A 22 0.75 5.04 -20.67
CA ALA A 22 0.28 4.82 -19.30
C ALA A 22 0.15 3.33 -18.98
N VAL A 23 -0.45 2.53 -19.89
CA VAL A 23 -0.59 1.07 -19.73
C VAL A 23 0.78 0.38 -19.72
N ALA A 24 1.72 0.82 -20.55
CA ALA A 24 3.08 0.30 -20.56
C ALA A 24 3.85 0.66 -19.27
N ALA A 25 3.58 1.83 -18.68
CA ALA A 25 4.24 2.29 -17.46
C ALA A 25 3.71 1.65 -16.17
N LYS A 26 2.41 1.34 -16.13
CA LYS A 26 1.77 0.80 -14.92
C LYS A 26 0.53 -0.02 -15.25
N SER A 27 0.48 -1.25 -14.76
CA SER A 27 -0.63 -2.18 -14.98
C SER A 27 -2.00 -1.63 -14.54
N SER A 28 -2.05 -0.85 -13.45
CA SER A 28 -3.29 -0.21 -13.00
C SER A 28 -3.89 0.78 -14.01
N ALA A 29 -3.12 1.24 -15.02
CA ALA A 29 -3.65 2.12 -16.07
C ALA A 29 -4.64 1.41 -17.02
N VAL A 30 -4.79 0.08 -16.95
CA VAL A 30 -5.85 -0.67 -17.65
C VAL A 30 -7.24 -0.10 -17.31
N GLN A 31 -7.44 0.46 -16.13
CA GLN A 31 -8.70 1.12 -15.75
C GLN A 31 -9.05 2.35 -16.60
N LEU A 32 -8.10 2.95 -17.33
CA LEU A 32 -8.41 4.04 -18.29
C LEU A 32 -9.39 3.61 -19.38
N PHE A 33 -9.47 2.32 -19.72
CA PHE A 33 -10.43 1.84 -20.72
C PHE A 33 -11.88 1.94 -20.26
N PRO A 34 -12.27 1.42 -19.06
CA PRO A 34 -13.61 1.67 -18.54
C PRO A 34 -13.88 3.15 -18.27
N ASP A 35 -12.90 3.95 -17.86
CA ASP A 35 -13.05 5.40 -17.70
C ASP A 35 -13.44 6.07 -19.02
N LEU A 36 -12.71 5.77 -20.11
CA LEU A 36 -12.99 6.31 -21.42
C LEU A 36 -14.33 5.81 -22.00
N ALA A 37 -14.68 4.54 -21.75
CA ALA A 37 -15.96 3.98 -22.13
C ALA A 37 -17.13 4.68 -21.40
N LEU A 38 -16.98 4.93 -20.10
CA LEU A 38 -17.97 5.64 -19.31
C LEU A 38 -18.11 7.11 -19.76
N LEU A 39 -16.99 7.78 -20.04
CA LEU A 39 -17.00 9.14 -20.58
C LEU A 39 -17.68 9.19 -21.95
N ALA A 40 -17.44 8.21 -22.82
CA ALA A 40 -18.12 8.11 -24.11
C ALA A 40 -19.62 7.88 -23.94
N LEU A 41 -20.02 7.02 -22.99
CA LEU A 41 -21.44 6.78 -22.65
C LEU A 41 -22.12 8.05 -22.14
N VAL A 42 -21.48 8.76 -21.20
CA VAL A 42 -21.98 10.04 -20.68
C VAL A 42 -22.12 11.07 -21.78
N GLU A 43 -21.17 11.14 -22.69
CA GLU A 43 -21.25 12.04 -23.85
C GLU A 43 -22.43 11.72 -24.77
N VAL A 44 -22.68 10.43 -25.02
CA VAL A 44 -23.82 9.97 -25.85
C VAL A 44 -25.16 10.29 -25.19
N LEU A 45 -25.28 10.07 -23.86
CA LEU A 45 -26.56 10.20 -23.13
C LEU A 45 -26.85 11.64 -22.70
N TRP A 46 -25.84 12.36 -22.23
CA TRP A 46 -26.01 13.67 -21.59
C TRP A 46 -25.14 14.79 -22.18
N GLY A 47 -24.32 14.52 -23.19
CA GLY A 47 -23.40 15.52 -23.75
C GLY A 47 -24.08 16.83 -24.14
N ARG A 48 -25.29 16.78 -24.74
CA ARG A 48 -26.09 17.96 -25.10
C ARG A 48 -26.53 18.77 -23.88
N LYS A 49 -26.95 18.10 -22.81
CA LYS A 49 -27.37 18.76 -21.56
C LYS A 49 -26.19 19.40 -20.83
N LEU A 50 -24.98 18.90 -21.05
CA LEU A 50 -23.72 19.40 -20.49
C LEU A 50 -23.09 20.52 -21.33
N GLY A 51 -23.78 21.01 -22.37
CA GLY A 51 -23.24 22.03 -23.28
C GLY A 51 -22.30 21.48 -24.37
N GLY A 52 -22.35 20.18 -24.60
CA GLY A 52 -21.59 19.48 -25.66
C GLY A 52 -22.41 19.12 -26.88
N GLY A 53 -21.73 18.51 -27.85
CA GLY A 53 -22.32 18.08 -29.11
C GLY A 53 -22.17 19.10 -30.22
N ARG A 54 -22.02 18.60 -31.46
CA ARG A 54 -22.07 19.44 -32.66
C ARG A 54 -23.52 19.77 -32.98
N PRO A 55 -23.84 21.01 -33.40
CA PRO A 55 -25.16 21.32 -33.86
C PRO A 55 -25.59 20.32 -34.95
N GLY A 56 -26.74 19.66 -34.77
CA GLY A 56 -27.28 18.69 -35.72
C GLY A 56 -26.73 17.26 -35.66
N GLU A 57 -25.70 16.95 -34.84
CA GLU A 57 -25.18 15.58 -34.73
C GLU A 57 -26.18 14.66 -34.01
N LYS A 58 -26.61 13.59 -34.72
CA LYS A 58 -27.51 12.57 -34.16
C LYS A 58 -26.77 11.62 -33.23
N THR A 59 -27.46 11.03 -32.26
CA THR A 59 -26.90 10.12 -31.25
C THR A 59 -26.22 8.89 -31.87
N GLY A 60 -26.81 8.30 -32.95
CA GLY A 60 -26.23 7.10 -33.57
C GLY A 60 -24.87 7.33 -34.24
N PRO A 61 -24.68 8.36 -35.06
CA PRO A 61 -23.36 8.71 -35.60
C PRO A 61 -22.33 9.05 -34.52
N LEU A 62 -22.73 9.78 -33.46
CA LEU A 62 -21.87 10.09 -32.34
C LEU A 62 -21.39 8.80 -31.65
N ALA A 63 -22.30 7.89 -31.31
CA ALA A 63 -21.94 6.62 -30.66
C ALA A 63 -20.97 5.79 -31.52
N ARG A 64 -21.22 5.66 -32.85
CA ARG A 64 -20.31 4.95 -33.78
C ARG A 64 -18.92 5.59 -33.81
N ARG A 65 -18.83 6.92 -33.85
CA ARG A 65 -17.55 7.65 -33.82
C ARG A 65 -16.78 7.39 -32.53
N LEU A 66 -17.46 7.43 -31.36
CA LEU A 66 -16.81 7.20 -30.07
C LEU A 66 -16.39 5.74 -29.92
N LEU A 67 -17.20 4.77 -30.37
CA LEU A 67 -16.81 3.36 -30.39
C LEU A 67 -15.58 3.12 -31.27
N GLY A 68 -15.56 3.72 -32.47
CA GLY A 68 -14.37 3.67 -33.33
C GLY A 68 -13.14 4.29 -32.70
N ALA A 69 -13.29 5.41 -31.99
CA ALA A 69 -12.18 6.02 -31.26
C ALA A 69 -11.69 5.12 -30.14
N LEU A 70 -12.56 4.51 -29.36
CA LEU A 70 -12.17 3.55 -28.29
C LEU A 70 -11.43 2.35 -28.87
N ALA A 71 -11.89 1.80 -30.02
CA ALA A 71 -11.18 0.71 -30.67
C ALA A 71 -9.76 1.12 -31.13
N VAL A 72 -9.63 2.31 -31.73
CA VAL A 72 -8.31 2.83 -32.13
C VAL A 72 -7.40 3.03 -30.93
N ILE A 73 -7.92 3.58 -29.83
CA ILE A 73 -7.15 3.76 -28.59
C ILE A 73 -6.68 2.40 -28.05
N ALA A 74 -7.57 1.40 -28.01
CA ALA A 74 -7.23 0.07 -27.51
C ALA A 74 -6.16 -0.62 -28.36
N ILE A 75 -6.31 -0.60 -29.69
CA ILE A 75 -5.34 -1.20 -30.62
C ILE A 75 -3.99 -0.49 -30.54
N SER A 76 -3.99 0.84 -30.53
CA SER A 76 -2.75 1.63 -30.40
C SER A 76 -2.06 1.39 -29.06
N SER A 77 -2.83 1.29 -27.96
CA SER A 77 -2.29 1.00 -26.63
C SER A 77 -1.64 -0.38 -26.57
N LEU A 78 -2.27 -1.38 -27.20
CA LEU A 78 -1.71 -2.72 -27.32
C LEU A 78 -0.41 -2.70 -28.15
N ALA A 79 -0.38 -1.98 -29.28
CA ALA A 79 0.83 -1.85 -30.09
C ALA A 79 1.98 -1.17 -29.32
N ILE A 80 1.69 -0.11 -28.56
CA ILE A 80 2.66 0.58 -27.71
C ILE A 80 3.17 -0.35 -26.60
N LEU A 81 2.28 -1.11 -25.94
CA LEU A 81 2.65 -2.10 -24.96
C LEU A 81 3.61 -3.14 -25.57
N TRP A 82 3.27 -3.74 -26.69
CA TRP A 82 4.14 -4.69 -27.38
C TRP A 82 5.48 -4.07 -27.79
N ALA A 83 5.49 -2.84 -28.27
CA ALA A 83 6.72 -2.13 -28.59
C ALA A 83 7.62 -1.92 -27.36
N SER A 84 7.05 -1.66 -26.18
CA SER A 84 7.82 -1.51 -24.93
C SER A 84 8.49 -2.82 -24.48
N TYR A 85 7.98 -3.99 -24.91
CA TYR A 85 8.58 -5.30 -24.71
C TYR A 85 9.41 -5.78 -25.92
N GLY A 86 9.69 -4.89 -26.89
CA GLY A 86 10.46 -5.21 -28.09
C GLY A 86 9.79 -6.26 -28.97
N PHE A 87 8.46 -6.33 -28.97
CA PHE A 87 7.62 -7.31 -29.66
C PHE A 87 7.96 -8.78 -29.31
N ARG A 88 8.50 -9.01 -28.11
CA ARG A 88 8.80 -10.35 -27.60
C ARG A 88 7.69 -10.84 -26.68
N TYR A 89 7.25 -12.08 -26.89
CA TYR A 89 6.27 -12.70 -26.00
C TYR A 89 6.98 -13.19 -24.71
N VAL A 90 8.05 -13.98 -24.85
CA VAL A 90 8.82 -14.54 -23.73
C VAL A 90 9.75 -13.47 -23.13
N PRO A 91 9.90 -13.38 -21.80
CA PRO A 91 10.70 -12.35 -21.14
C PRO A 91 12.17 -12.31 -21.59
N ALA A 92 12.80 -13.49 -21.72
CA ALA A 92 14.17 -13.63 -22.22
C ALA A 92 14.34 -14.99 -22.90
N GLU A 93 14.88 -15.02 -24.12
CA GLU A 93 15.28 -16.26 -24.77
C GLU A 93 16.49 -16.85 -24.02
N GLY A 94 16.38 -18.12 -23.58
CA GLY A 94 17.41 -18.78 -22.78
C GLY A 94 17.56 -18.28 -21.34
N GLY A 95 16.69 -17.41 -20.89
CA GLY A 95 16.63 -16.94 -19.49
C GLY A 95 16.05 -17.98 -18.53
N PRO A 96 16.13 -17.75 -17.21
CA PRO A 96 15.51 -18.63 -16.23
C PRO A 96 14.00 -18.70 -16.45
N PRO A 97 13.37 -19.87 -16.21
CA PRO A 97 11.92 -19.99 -16.28
C PRO A 97 11.25 -19.12 -15.24
N LEU A 98 9.97 -18.75 -15.49
CA LEU A 98 9.15 -18.05 -14.52
C LEU A 98 9.04 -18.89 -13.23
N ASN A 99 9.26 -18.26 -12.09
CA ASN A 99 9.17 -18.90 -10.77
C ASN A 99 8.27 -18.08 -9.83
N PRO A 100 7.10 -18.60 -9.43
CA PRO A 100 6.51 -19.87 -9.89
C PRO A 100 6.12 -19.88 -11.38
N PRO A 101 5.85 -21.07 -11.99
CA PRO A 101 5.36 -21.16 -13.35
C PRO A 101 4.05 -20.38 -13.55
N MET A 102 3.77 -19.90 -14.78
CA MET A 102 2.58 -19.10 -15.12
C MET A 102 1.27 -19.74 -14.64
N GLN A 103 1.10 -21.07 -14.82
CA GLN A 103 -0.10 -21.79 -14.40
C GLN A 103 -0.33 -21.73 -12.89
N VAL A 104 0.77 -21.80 -12.12
CA VAL A 104 0.71 -21.70 -10.66
C VAL A 104 0.34 -20.28 -10.24
N GLU A 105 0.91 -19.26 -10.91
CA GLU A 105 0.60 -17.86 -10.61
C GLU A 105 -0.85 -17.52 -10.97
N LEU A 106 -1.35 -17.97 -12.11
CA LEU A 106 -2.76 -17.80 -12.50
C LEU A 106 -3.73 -18.51 -11.55
N ALA A 107 -3.36 -19.68 -11.01
CA ALA A 107 -4.18 -20.39 -10.02
C ALA A 107 -4.28 -19.66 -8.68
N ARG A 108 -3.36 -18.75 -8.37
CA ARG A 108 -3.38 -17.91 -7.17
C ARG A 108 -4.28 -16.68 -7.31
N VAL A 109 -4.64 -16.30 -8.55
CA VAL A 109 -5.52 -15.15 -8.80
C VAL A 109 -6.87 -15.40 -8.15
N PRO A 110 -7.33 -14.52 -7.26
CA PRO A 110 -8.47 -14.79 -6.40
C PRO A 110 -9.82 -14.86 -7.14
N SER A 111 -9.98 -14.08 -8.21
CA SER A 111 -11.19 -14.04 -9.02
C SER A 111 -11.09 -15.06 -10.16
N ALA A 112 -11.99 -16.03 -10.18
CA ALA A 112 -12.04 -17.04 -11.24
C ALA A 112 -12.26 -16.41 -12.65
N LEU A 113 -12.96 -15.28 -12.73
CA LEU A 113 -13.15 -14.56 -13.99
C LEU A 113 -11.84 -13.93 -14.45
N GLU A 114 -11.13 -13.22 -13.56
CA GLU A 114 -9.84 -12.59 -13.86
C GLU A 114 -8.79 -13.64 -14.24
N ALA A 115 -8.71 -14.75 -13.49
CA ALA A 115 -7.83 -15.86 -13.81
C ALA A 115 -8.08 -16.44 -15.22
N ARG A 116 -9.35 -16.64 -15.60
CA ARG A 116 -9.72 -17.12 -16.93
C ARG A 116 -9.39 -16.13 -18.03
N LEU A 117 -9.62 -14.83 -17.80
CA LEU A 117 -9.29 -13.78 -18.78
C LEU A 117 -7.78 -13.69 -18.99
N LEU A 118 -7.00 -13.74 -17.92
CA LEU A 118 -5.53 -13.74 -18.01
C LEU A 118 -5.00 -15.02 -18.66
N ALA A 119 -5.56 -16.18 -18.34
CA ALA A 119 -5.21 -17.44 -19.00
C ALA A 119 -5.51 -17.42 -20.50
N ALA A 120 -6.64 -16.85 -20.89
CA ALA A 120 -6.99 -16.67 -22.31
C ALA A 120 -6.04 -15.69 -23.01
N ALA A 121 -5.68 -14.57 -22.34
CA ALA A 121 -4.73 -13.61 -22.88
C ALA A 121 -3.33 -14.21 -23.07
N ASP A 122 -2.88 -15.05 -22.13
CA ASP A 122 -1.61 -15.80 -22.22
C ASP A 122 -1.65 -16.84 -23.34
N GLY A 123 -2.68 -17.69 -23.37
CA GLY A 123 -2.82 -18.75 -24.38
C GLY A 123 -2.99 -18.24 -25.82
N LEU A 124 -3.58 -17.06 -25.99
CA LEU A 124 -3.73 -16.39 -27.30
C LEU A 124 -2.56 -15.44 -27.62
N HIS A 125 -1.57 -15.35 -26.74
CA HIS A 125 -0.45 -14.40 -26.87
C HIS A 125 -0.91 -12.95 -27.12
N LEU A 126 -2.00 -12.54 -26.48
CA LEU A 126 -2.57 -11.17 -26.65
C LEU A 126 -1.68 -10.11 -25.97
N LEU A 127 -0.99 -10.47 -24.91
CA LEU A 127 -0.13 -9.59 -24.13
C LEU A 127 1.26 -10.22 -23.97
N PRO A 128 2.32 -9.43 -23.78
CA PRO A 128 3.62 -9.97 -23.40
C PRO A 128 3.51 -10.80 -22.11
N GLN A 129 4.16 -11.96 -22.07
CA GLN A 129 4.06 -12.91 -20.96
C GLN A 129 4.44 -12.27 -19.60
N ALA A 130 5.51 -11.47 -19.58
CA ALA A 130 5.92 -10.77 -18.37
C ALA A 130 4.87 -9.77 -17.87
N TYR A 131 4.12 -9.12 -18.77
CA TYR A 131 3.03 -8.22 -18.38
C TYR A 131 1.86 -9.00 -17.76
N THR A 132 1.45 -10.11 -18.40
CA THR A 132 0.37 -10.98 -17.90
C THR A 132 0.74 -11.57 -16.53
N TYR A 133 2.00 -12.04 -16.38
CA TYR A 133 2.53 -12.58 -15.14
C TYR A 133 2.53 -11.53 -14.01
N GLY A 134 3.10 -10.34 -14.28
CA GLY A 134 3.15 -9.26 -13.30
C GLY A 134 1.76 -8.78 -12.88
N PHE A 135 0.78 -8.81 -13.81
CA PHE A 135 -0.59 -8.45 -13.47
C PHE A 135 -1.29 -9.53 -12.61
N ALA A 136 -1.08 -10.82 -12.92
CA ALA A 136 -1.56 -11.92 -12.10
C ALA A 136 -0.97 -11.88 -10.68
N HIS A 137 0.34 -11.65 -10.58
CA HIS A 137 1.06 -11.50 -9.30
C HIS A 137 0.50 -10.33 -8.48
N PHE A 138 0.29 -9.17 -9.11
CA PHE A 138 -0.33 -8.02 -8.45
C PHE A 138 -1.72 -8.34 -7.89
N LEU A 139 -2.57 -9.05 -8.63
CA LEU A 139 -3.91 -9.44 -8.16
C LEU A 139 -3.85 -10.42 -6.97
N TYR A 140 -2.86 -11.29 -6.94
CA TYR A 140 -2.61 -12.20 -5.82
C TYR A 140 -2.16 -11.42 -4.57
N GLU A 141 -1.08 -10.65 -4.69
CA GLU A 141 -0.49 -9.90 -3.58
C GLU A 141 -1.46 -8.87 -2.98
N ALA A 142 -2.29 -8.24 -3.80
CA ALA A 142 -3.20 -7.19 -3.36
C ALA A 142 -4.20 -7.63 -2.27
N ARG A 143 -4.36 -8.92 -1.98
CA ARG A 143 -5.30 -9.44 -0.96
C ARG A 143 -4.69 -9.73 0.40
N ALA A 144 -3.37 -9.79 0.50
CA ALA A 144 -2.69 -10.31 1.69
C ALA A 144 -2.33 -9.22 2.72
N PHE A 145 -2.57 -7.96 2.40
CA PHE A 145 -2.09 -6.86 3.25
C PHE A 145 -3.09 -6.46 4.34
N PRO A 146 -2.65 -6.40 5.61
CA PRO A 146 -3.42 -5.77 6.66
C PRO A 146 -3.53 -4.26 6.40
N SER A 147 -4.51 -3.63 7.01
CA SER A 147 -4.71 -2.18 6.93
C SER A 147 -4.58 -1.54 8.30
N TYR A 148 -4.00 -0.35 8.36
CA TYR A 148 -3.98 0.46 9.57
C TYR A 148 -4.59 1.83 9.28
N VAL A 149 -5.70 2.12 9.94
CA VAL A 149 -6.40 3.40 9.78
C VAL A 149 -7.09 3.81 11.07
N LEU A 150 -7.00 5.10 11.41
CA LEU A 150 -7.54 5.69 12.63
C LEU A 150 -7.08 4.97 13.92
N GLY A 151 -5.82 4.53 13.95
CA GLY A 151 -5.23 3.86 15.11
C GLY A 151 -5.64 2.40 15.29
N ARG A 152 -6.31 1.79 14.32
CA ARG A 152 -6.76 0.41 14.35
C ARG A 152 -6.15 -0.41 13.22
N THR A 153 -5.73 -1.62 13.56
CA THR A 153 -5.27 -2.61 12.60
C THR A 153 -6.45 -3.47 12.15
N TYR A 154 -6.56 -3.72 10.86
CA TYR A 154 -7.54 -4.59 10.22
C TYR A 154 -6.79 -5.70 9.49
N PRO A 155 -7.26 -6.96 9.54
CA PRO A 155 -6.59 -8.07 8.87
C PRO A 155 -6.65 -8.01 7.34
N HIS A 156 -7.56 -7.20 6.81
CA HIS A 156 -7.79 -7.02 5.38
C HIS A 156 -8.00 -5.55 5.03
N ALA A 157 -8.04 -5.26 3.73
CA ALA A 157 -8.37 -3.94 3.22
C ALA A 157 -9.79 -3.51 3.65
N VAL A 158 -9.95 -2.21 3.94
CA VAL A 158 -11.21 -1.59 4.31
C VAL A 158 -11.58 -0.49 3.32
N TRP A 159 -12.84 -0.45 2.88
CA TRP A 159 -13.30 0.46 1.82
C TRP A 159 -13.10 1.95 2.16
N PHE A 160 -13.15 2.31 3.43
CA PHE A 160 -13.03 3.70 3.89
C PHE A 160 -11.58 4.18 4.07
N PHE A 161 -10.56 3.33 3.83
CA PHE A 161 -9.16 3.69 3.99
C PHE A 161 -8.78 4.92 3.15
N PHE A 162 -9.02 4.89 1.83
CA PHE A 162 -8.59 5.96 0.95
C PHE A 162 -9.29 7.29 1.20
N PRO A 163 -10.62 7.36 1.42
CA PRO A 163 -11.28 8.60 1.84
C PRO A 163 -10.66 9.21 3.10
N ILE A 164 -10.39 8.40 4.12
CA ILE A 164 -9.77 8.85 5.37
C ILE A 164 -8.30 9.25 5.14
N ALA A 165 -7.53 8.43 4.44
CA ALA A 165 -6.15 8.74 4.12
C ALA A 165 -6.03 10.05 3.33
N MET A 166 -6.91 10.29 2.36
CA MET A 166 -6.98 11.57 1.65
C MET A 166 -7.35 12.73 2.57
N ALA A 167 -8.30 12.55 3.48
CA ALA A 167 -8.67 13.60 4.44
C ALA A 167 -7.50 13.98 5.35
N ILE A 168 -6.66 13.02 5.75
CA ILE A 168 -5.50 13.24 6.62
C ILE A 168 -4.31 13.82 5.85
N LYS A 169 -4.04 13.26 4.66
CA LYS A 169 -2.82 13.55 3.86
C LYS A 169 -2.96 14.74 2.92
N SER A 170 -4.17 15.24 2.69
CA SER A 170 -4.40 16.45 1.91
C SER A 170 -4.23 17.70 2.78
N SER A 171 -3.65 18.78 2.22
CA SER A 171 -3.65 20.06 2.94
C SER A 171 -5.08 20.56 3.20
N LEU A 172 -5.28 21.26 4.30
CA LEU A 172 -6.58 21.87 4.62
C LEU A 172 -7.02 22.82 3.49
N THR A 173 -6.08 23.55 2.90
CA THR A 173 -6.36 24.39 1.73
C THR A 173 -6.99 23.59 0.60
N PHE A 174 -6.41 22.43 0.24
CA PHE A 174 -6.94 21.58 -0.83
C PHE A 174 -8.37 21.13 -0.51
N LEU A 175 -8.62 20.66 0.72
CA LEU A 175 -9.94 20.22 1.15
C LEU A 175 -10.98 21.35 1.14
N ILE A 176 -10.60 22.55 1.60
CA ILE A 176 -11.45 23.75 1.55
C ILE A 176 -11.77 24.15 0.11
N LEU A 177 -10.76 24.12 -0.76
CA LEU A 177 -10.95 24.45 -2.19
C LEU A 177 -11.81 23.39 -2.90
N VAL A 178 -11.69 22.10 -2.54
CA VAL A 178 -12.60 21.04 -3.03
C VAL A 178 -14.03 21.34 -2.63
N ALA A 179 -14.27 21.69 -1.37
CA ALA A 179 -15.61 22.05 -0.88
C ALA A 179 -16.16 23.31 -1.57
N ALA A 180 -15.32 24.33 -1.76
CA ALA A 180 -15.69 25.57 -2.47
C ALA A 180 -15.97 25.31 -3.96
N GLY A 181 -15.18 24.43 -4.59
CA GLY A 181 -15.40 24.00 -5.98
C GLY A 181 -16.71 23.25 -6.15
N ALA A 182 -16.97 22.29 -5.26
CA ALA A 182 -18.25 21.56 -5.24
C ALA A 182 -19.44 22.52 -5.07
N PHE A 183 -19.36 23.44 -4.10
CA PHE A 183 -20.38 24.48 -3.91
C PHE A 183 -20.61 25.32 -5.17
N SER A 184 -19.53 25.69 -5.88
CA SER A 184 -19.63 26.46 -7.12
C SER A 184 -20.35 25.69 -8.25
N VAL A 185 -20.12 24.37 -8.33
CA VAL A 185 -20.83 23.50 -9.28
C VAL A 185 -22.30 23.34 -8.92
N PHE A 186 -22.61 23.05 -7.65
CA PHE A 186 -24.00 22.86 -7.20
C PHE A 186 -24.85 24.14 -7.32
N THR A 187 -24.24 25.31 -7.08
CA THR A 187 -24.95 26.61 -7.22
C THR A 187 -25.03 27.11 -8.67
N GLY A 188 -24.58 26.30 -9.65
CA GLY A 188 -24.68 26.66 -11.06
C GLY A 188 -23.76 27.78 -11.54
N ARG A 189 -22.74 28.14 -10.72
CA ARG A 189 -21.78 29.22 -11.06
C ARG A 189 -20.76 28.79 -12.10
N VAL A 190 -20.58 27.49 -12.31
CA VAL A 190 -19.67 26.93 -13.32
C VAL A 190 -20.42 26.80 -14.64
N GLY A 191 -20.00 27.59 -15.65
CA GLY A 191 -20.61 27.55 -16.99
C GLY A 191 -20.23 26.28 -17.77
N GLU A 192 -19.01 25.79 -17.64
CA GLU A 192 -18.47 24.64 -18.38
C GLU A 192 -18.58 23.32 -17.59
N ARG A 193 -19.80 22.86 -17.36
CA ARG A 193 -20.08 21.63 -16.61
C ARG A 193 -19.49 20.39 -17.27
N ARG A 194 -19.42 20.35 -18.62
CA ARG A 194 -18.84 19.22 -19.36
C ARG A 194 -17.36 18.99 -19.01
N GLY A 195 -16.56 20.05 -18.90
CA GLY A 195 -15.16 19.96 -18.48
C GLY A 195 -15.01 19.38 -17.09
N ILE A 196 -15.82 19.84 -16.14
CA ILE A 196 -15.81 19.32 -14.75
C ILE A 196 -16.20 17.83 -14.73
N VAL A 197 -17.27 17.44 -15.42
CA VAL A 197 -17.71 16.03 -15.50
C VAL A 197 -16.62 15.14 -16.07
N THR A 198 -15.91 15.60 -17.12
CA THR A 198 -14.80 14.86 -17.75
C THR A 198 -13.64 14.62 -16.78
N LEU A 199 -13.43 15.49 -15.79
CA LEU A 199 -12.38 15.34 -14.75
C LEU A 199 -12.88 14.54 -13.54
N VAL A 200 -14.12 14.73 -13.13
CA VAL A 200 -14.66 14.08 -11.92
C VAL A 200 -14.95 12.59 -12.15
N ILE A 201 -15.39 12.19 -13.36
CA ILE A 201 -15.71 10.79 -13.64
C ILE A 201 -14.49 9.88 -13.46
N PRO A 202 -13.32 10.11 -14.09
CA PRO A 202 -12.15 9.27 -13.87
C PRO A 202 -11.69 9.27 -12.41
N ALA A 203 -11.74 10.43 -11.74
CA ALA A 203 -11.41 10.51 -10.31
C ALA A 203 -12.32 9.62 -9.46
N ALA A 204 -13.64 9.67 -9.72
CA ALA A 204 -14.62 8.88 -8.98
C ALA A 204 -14.49 7.37 -9.26
N VAL A 205 -14.32 6.98 -10.51
CA VAL A 205 -14.13 5.57 -10.91
C VAL A 205 -12.85 5.03 -10.28
N TYR A 206 -11.76 5.79 -10.38
CA TYR A 206 -10.49 5.41 -9.76
C TYR A 206 -10.64 5.23 -8.24
N MET A 207 -11.31 6.16 -7.58
CA MET A 207 -11.56 6.09 -6.13
C MET A 207 -12.38 4.85 -5.77
N VAL A 208 -13.46 4.55 -6.51
CA VAL A 208 -14.30 3.36 -6.27
C VAL A 208 -13.48 2.08 -6.44
N ILE A 209 -12.67 1.97 -7.51
CA ILE A 209 -11.79 0.82 -7.73
C ILE A 209 -10.78 0.70 -6.57
N ALA A 210 -10.16 1.79 -6.15
CA ALA A 210 -9.24 1.78 -5.02
C ALA A 210 -9.92 1.34 -3.71
N MET A 211 -11.13 1.84 -3.43
CA MET A 211 -11.91 1.49 -2.23
C MET A 211 -12.37 0.03 -2.21
N THR A 212 -12.54 -0.60 -3.36
CA THR A 212 -12.89 -2.02 -3.48
C THR A 212 -11.67 -2.93 -3.62
N GLY A 213 -10.49 -2.36 -3.81
CA GLY A 213 -9.23 -3.08 -3.90
C GLY A 213 -8.75 -3.64 -2.57
N GLY A 214 -7.87 -4.65 -2.63
CA GLY A 214 -7.33 -5.34 -1.46
C GLY A 214 -6.08 -4.71 -0.83
N MET A 215 -5.56 -3.57 -1.36
CA MET A 215 -4.27 -3.01 -0.96
C MET A 215 -4.41 -1.60 -0.38
N ASN A 216 -4.45 -1.50 0.95
CA ASN A 216 -4.63 -0.25 1.70
C ASN A 216 -3.32 0.18 2.39
N ILE A 217 -2.24 0.36 1.63
CA ILE A 217 -0.90 0.61 2.16
C ILE A 217 -0.43 2.06 2.03
N GLY A 218 -1.18 2.95 1.37
CA GLY A 218 -0.81 4.35 1.33
C GLY A 218 -1.57 5.20 0.32
N VAL A 219 -1.65 6.50 0.59
CA VAL A 219 -2.32 7.48 -0.26
C VAL A 219 -1.73 7.56 -1.67
N ARG A 220 -0.49 7.11 -1.85
CA ARG A 220 0.19 7.05 -3.16
C ARG A 220 -0.61 6.29 -4.24
N HIS A 221 -1.44 5.35 -3.81
CA HIS A 221 -2.28 4.55 -4.72
C HIS A 221 -3.41 5.36 -5.35
N VAL A 222 -3.80 6.48 -4.76
CA VAL A 222 -4.85 7.38 -5.28
C VAL A 222 -4.31 8.73 -5.77
N LEU A 223 -3.01 8.86 -6.01
CA LEU A 223 -2.41 10.08 -6.56
C LEU A 223 -3.05 10.56 -7.87
N PRO A 224 -3.47 9.68 -8.82
CA PRO A 224 -4.19 10.13 -10.01
C PRO A 224 -5.47 10.89 -9.70
N VAL A 225 -6.17 10.53 -8.61
CA VAL A 225 -7.39 11.23 -8.16
C VAL A 225 -7.10 12.70 -7.84
N TYR A 226 -5.95 12.98 -7.20
CA TYR A 226 -5.55 14.36 -6.89
C TYR A 226 -5.35 15.21 -8.13
N VAL A 227 -4.76 14.65 -9.19
CA VAL A 227 -4.54 15.38 -10.46
C VAL A 227 -5.87 15.82 -11.07
N PHE A 228 -6.82 14.89 -11.18
CA PHE A 228 -8.17 15.18 -11.71
C PHE A 228 -8.93 16.15 -10.82
N MET A 229 -8.89 15.94 -9.49
CA MET A 229 -9.56 16.84 -8.55
C MET A 229 -8.96 18.23 -8.55
N ALA A 230 -7.62 18.38 -8.56
CA ALA A 230 -6.97 19.68 -8.59
C ALA A 230 -7.36 20.48 -9.85
N ALA A 231 -7.40 19.82 -11.02
CA ALA A 231 -7.83 20.47 -12.26
C ALA A 231 -9.31 20.88 -12.21
N ALA A 232 -10.20 20.01 -11.69
CA ALA A 232 -11.62 20.30 -11.54
C ALA A 232 -11.88 21.45 -10.55
N VAL A 233 -11.19 21.42 -9.41
CA VAL A 233 -11.25 22.44 -8.38
C VAL A 233 -10.75 23.78 -8.89
N GLY A 234 -9.59 23.80 -9.60
CA GLY A 234 -9.05 25.01 -10.20
C GLY A 234 -10.04 25.69 -11.15
N GLY A 235 -10.70 24.90 -12.01
CA GLY A 235 -11.75 25.39 -12.90
C GLY A 235 -12.98 25.94 -12.13
N ALA A 236 -13.44 25.20 -11.14
CA ALA A 236 -14.62 25.60 -10.35
C ALA A 236 -14.37 26.85 -9.47
N VAL A 237 -13.20 26.91 -8.82
CA VAL A 237 -12.80 28.04 -7.98
C VAL A 237 -12.53 29.29 -8.83
N SER A 238 -11.96 29.14 -10.03
CA SER A 238 -11.77 30.29 -10.94
C SER A 238 -13.09 30.98 -11.30
N ALA A 239 -14.18 30.20 -11.45
CA ALA A 239 -15.53 30.76 -11.65
C ALA A 239 -16.07 31.49 -10.41
N LEU A 240 -15.67 31.04 -9.20
CA LEU A 240 -16.06 31.66 -7.94
C LEU A 240 -15.39 33.01 -7.72
N VAL A 241 -14.10 33.12 -8.05
CA VAL A 241 -13.29 34.34 -7.82
C VAL A 241 -13.42 35.39 -8.92
N LYS A 242 -13.96 35.03 -10.09
CA LYS A 242 -14.05 35.92 -11.25
C LYS A 242 -14.81 37.23 -10.90
N GLY A 243 -14.10 38.36 -11.01
CA GLY A 243 -14.62 39.68 -10.70
C GLY A 243 -14.88 39.98 -9.21
N ARG A 244 -14.41 39.12 -8.29
CA ARG A 244 -14.72 39.21 -6.85
C ARG A 244 -13.42 39.23 -6.03
N ARG A 245 -12.85 40.44 -5.82
CA ARG A 245 -11.61 40.63 -5.07
C ARG A 245 -11.55 39.92 -3.70
N PRO A 246 -12.61 39.93 -2.84
CA PRO A 246 -12.53 39.24 -1.55
C PRO A 246 -12.28 37.75 -1.68
N TRP A 247 -12.93 37.08 -2.64
CA TRP A 247 -12.70 35.65 -2.89
C TRP A 247 -11.32 35.35 -3.44
N LEU A 248 -10.79 36.24 -4.30
CA LEU A 248 -9.42 36.12 -4.77
C LEU A 248 -8.41 36.23 -3.61
N LEU A 249 -8.59 37.21 -2.73
CA LEU A 249 -7.73 37.37 -1.55
C LEU A 249 -7.83 36.16 -0.62
N ALA A 250 -9.02 35.61 -0.41
CA ALA A 250 -9.22 34.42 0.40
C ALA A 250 -8.48 33.20 -0.21
N VAL A 251 -8.59 32.98 -1.51
CA VAL A 251 -7.85 31.90 -2.19
C VAL A 251 -6.33 32.11 -2.09
N LEU A 252 -5.84 33.31 -2.29
CA LEU A 252 -4.40 33.60 -2.14
C LEU A 252 -3.92 33.35 -0.70
N ALA A 253 -4.69 33.76 0.31
CA ALA A 253 -4.37 33.46 1.72
C ALA A 253 -4.31 31.95 1.99
N LEU A 254 -5.26 31.16 1.45
CA LEU A 254 -5.25 29.71 1.54
C LEU A 254 -4.02 29.11 0.85
N LEU A 255 -3.60 29.60 -0.31
CA LEU A 255 -2.41 29.13 -1.00
C LEU A 255 -1.12 29.44 -0.23
N VAL A 256 -1.04 30.62 0.41
CA VAL A 256 0.08 30.96 1.30
C VAL A 256 0.11 30.02 2.50
N PHE A 257 -1.06 29.78 3.13
CA PHE A 257 -1.16 28.81 4.22
C PHE A 257 -0.71 27.41 3.78
N GLN A 258 -1.11 26.95 2.60
CA GLN A 258 -0.63 25.68 2.05
C GLN A 258 0.88 25.63 1.89
N ALA A 259 1.48 26.72 1.37
CA ALA A 259 2.94 26.79 1.20
C ALA A 259 3.65 26.67 2.57
N VAL A 260 3.15 27.38 3.59
CA VAL A 260 3.69 27.30 4.96
C VAL A 260 3.54 25.89 5.53
N SER A 261 2.36 25.29 5.42
CA SER A 261 2.08 23.93 5.89
C SER A 261 3.02 22.90 5.25
N VAL A 262 3.20 22.96 3.93
CA VAL A 262 4.09 22.04 3.20
C VAL A 262 5.56 22.29 3.58
N LEU A 263 6.01 23.54 3.68
CA LEU A 263 7.37 23.86 4.09
C LEU A 263 7.67 23.40 5.53
N HIS A 264 6.69 23.44 6.41
CA HIS A 264 6.85 22.94 7.79
C HIS A 264 7.13 21.43 7.84
N ALA A 265 6.60 20.66 6.89
CA ALA A 265 6.85 19.21 6.81
C ALA A 265 8.16 18.84 6.12
N PHE A 266 8.90 19.81 5.57
CA PHE A 266 10.20 19.55 4.92
C PHE A 266 11.26 19.09 5.92
N PRO A 267 12.07 18.06 5.60
CA PRO A 267 12.04 17.23 4.39
C PRO A 267 11.16 15.97 4.49
N ALA A 268 10.48 15.77 5.63
CA ALA A 268 9.79 14.52 5.99
C ALA A 268 8.37 14.42 5.39
N TYR A 269 8.21 14.64 4.08
CA TYR A 269 6.90 14.67 3.42
C TYR A 269 6.09 13.38 3.50
N ILE A 270 6.75 12.22 3.67
CA ILE A 270 6.03 10.95 3.89
C ILE A 270 5.24 11.00 5.19
N ALA A 271 5.76 11.66 6.22
CA ALA A 271 5.06 11.84 7.49
C ALA A 271 4.02 12.99 7.48
N TYR A 272 3.83 13.71 6.35
CA TYR A 272 2.87 14.82 6.31
C TYR A 272 1.47 14.36 6.73
N ALA A 273 0.86 15.11 7.61
CA ALA A 273 -0.57 15.13 7.88
C ALA A 273 -0.99 16.60 8.04
N ASN A 274 -2.24 16.92 7.74
CA ASN A 274 -2.70 18.29 7.91
C ASN A 274 -2.94 18.64 9.37
N GLU A 275 -3.10 19.91 9.64
CA GLU A 275 -3.17 20.49 10.99
C GLU A 275 -4.39 20.02 11.77
N ALA A 276 -5.49 19.66 11.11
CA ALA A 276 -6.68 19.12 11.77
C ALA A 276 -6.42 17.76 12.43
N PHE A 277 -5.42 17.03 11.95
CA PHE A 277 -4.96 15.75 12.51
C PHE A 277 -3.65 15.86 13.30
N GLY A 278 -3.27 17.09 13.70
CA GLY A 278 -2.10 17.35 14.55
C GLY A 278 -0.76 17.40 13.80
N GLY A 279 -0.80 17.53 12.49
CA GLY A 279 0.42 17.70 11.66
C GLY A 279 1.27 16.43 11.56
N PRO A 280 2.50 16.56 11.01
CA PRO A 280 3.38 15.41 10.73
C PRO A 280 3.71 14.54 11.96
N SER A 281 3.84 15.14 13.14
CA SER A 281 4.15 14.42 14.39
C SER A 281 3.06 13.44 14.84
N SER A 282 1.85 13.55 14.29
CA SER A 282 0.69 12.77 14.72
C SER A 282 0.22 11.73 13.69
N VAL A 283 0.79 11.71 12.48
CA VAL A 283 0.31 10.83 11.40
C VAL A 283 0.32 9.35 11.79
N HIS A 284 1.32 8.88 12.53
CA HIS A 284 1.47 7.50 13.00
C HIS A 284 0.30 7.03 13.88
N LYS A 285 -0.45 7.96 14.49
CA LYS A 285 -1.65 7.64 15.27
C LYS A 285 -2.85 7.25 14.39
N TYR A 286 -2.82 7.62 13.12
CA TYR A 286 -3.95 7.47 12.21
C TYR A 286 -3.64 6.55 11.03
N LEU A 287 -2.42 6.59 10.51
CA LEU A 287 -1.99 5.86 9.32
C LEU A 287 -0.61 5.25 9.57
N SER A 288 -0.33 4.14 8.88
CA SER A 288 0.95 3.46 8.89
C SER A 288 1.45 3.21 7.47
N ASP A 289 2.49 2.37 7.32
CA ASP A 289 3.12 2.05 6.04
C ASP A 289 3.54 3.34 5.31
N SER A 290 3.55 3.33 4.01
CA SER A 290 3.98 4.45 3.15
C SER A 290 3.15 5.74 3.30
N SER A 291 2.19 5.78 4.22
CA SER A 291 1.53 7.01 4.64
C SER A 291 2.19 7.70 5.84
N SER A 292 3.09 7.03 6.57
CA SER A 292 3.78 7.61 7.74
C SER A 292 5.28 7.31 7.73
N ASP A 293 5.67 6.11 7.33
CA ASP A 293 7.04 5.62 7.40
C ASP A 293 7.31 4.66 6.24
N TRP A 294 8.40 4.86 5.54
CA TRP A 294 8.91 3.99 4.48
C TRP A 294 10.42 3.79 4.63
N GLY A 295 10.92 3.83 5.86
CA GLY A 295 12.33 3.66 6.19
C GLY A 295 13.24 4.83 5.75
N GLN A 296 12.70 6.03 5.55
CA GLN A 296 13.43 7.16 4.97
C GLN A 296 14.34 7.93 5.95
N GLN A 297 14.26 7.66 7.27
CA GLN A 297 14.91 8.48 8.29
C GLN A 297 16.35 8.08 8.65
N LEU A 298 16.98 7.08 7.98
CA LEU A 298 18.29 6.56 8.42
C LEU A 298 19.39 7.62 8.54
N LYS A 299 19.43 8.59 7.63
CA LYS A 299 20.40 9.69 7.73
C LYS A 299 20.17 10.58 8.97
N ALA A 300 18.90 10.84 9.29
CA ALA A 300 18.54 11.61 10.46
C ALA A 300 18.82 10.82 11.76
N VAL A 301 18.54 9.51 11.76
CA VAL A 301 18.89 8.62 12.87
C VAL A 301 20.41 8.60 13.11
N LYS A 302 21.21 8.51 12.03
CA LYS A 302 22.67 8.58 12.15
C LYS A 302 23.13 9.91 12.74
N ALA A 303 22.62 11.03 12.22
CA ALA A 303 22.95 12.33 12.78
C ALA A 303 22.54 12.46 14.26
N TYR A 304 21.39 11.93 14.63
CA TYR A 304 20.92 11.90 16.02
C TYR A 304 21.83 11.08 16.93
N THR A 305 22.20 9.85 16.51
CA THR A 305 23.09 8.97 17.31
C THR A 305 24.48 9.60 17.49
N ASP A 306 25.01 10.27 16.45
CA ASP A 306 26.31 10.97 16.53
C ASP A 306 26.24 12.18 17.46
N ALA A 307 25.22 13.02 17.31
CA ALA A 307 25.06 14.23 18.13
C ALA A 307 24.90 13.89 19.64
N ARG A 308 24.32 12.74 19.95
CA ARG A 308 24.14 12.26 21.32
C ARG A 308 25.28 11.35 21.80
N GLY A 309 26.23 11.01 20.95
CA GLY A 309 27.33 10.10 21.26
C GLY A 309 26.86 8.70 21.65
N LEU A 310 25.73 8.24 21.11
CA LEU A 310 25.17 6.92 21.39
C LEU A 310 26.08 5.85 20.82
N LYS A 311 26.55 4.94 21.67
CA LYS A 311 27.38 3.78 21.28
C LYS A 311 26.64 2.46 21.44
N ASP A 312 25.58 2.44 22.25
CA ASP A 312 24.70 1.30 22.49
C ASP A 312 23.24 1.78 22.48
N CYS A 313 22.40 1.14 21.71
CA CYS A 313 20.99 1.44 21.56
C CYS A 313 20.29 0.24 20.89
N TRP A 314 18.97 0.24 20.93
CA TRP A 314 18.14 -0.74 20.24
C TRP A 314 17.36 -0.05 19.13
N PHE A 315 17.21 -0.70 17.98
CA PHE A 315 16.48 -0.14 16.86
C PHE A 315 15.52 -1.15 16.23
N ALA A 316 14.22 -0.86 16.33
CA ALA A 316 13.18 -1.55 15.56
C ALA A 316 12.94 -0.77 14.28
N TYR A 317 13.66 -1.13 13.22
CA TYR A 317 13.64 -0.44 11.94
C TYR A 317 12.65 -1.12 10.98
N PHE A 318 11.66 -0.38 10.52
CA PHE A 318 10.56 -0.88 9.69
C PHE A 318 11.02 -1.65 8.43
N ALA A 319 12.02 -1.14 7.71
CA ALA A 319 12.53 -1.74 6.47
C ALA A 319 13.81 -2.54 6.67
N GLU A 320 14.01 -3.16 7.85
CA GLU A 320 15.19 -3.99 8.10
C GLU A 320 15.12 -5.29 7.27
N GLY A 321 16.22 -5.58 6.60
CA GLY A 321 16.29 -6.70 5.65
C GLY A 321 16.51 -6.17 4.24
N PRO A 322 15.57 -5.44 3.63
CA PRO A 322 15.83 -4.73 2.38
C PRO A 322 16.94 -3.70 2.49
N VAL A 323 17.04 -3.01 3.63
CA VAL A 323 18.06 -1.99 3.90
C VAL A 323 18.72 -2.25 5.25
N ASP A 324 20.01 -2.54 5.22
CA ASP A 324 20.82 -2.65 6.45
C ASP A 324 21.20 -1.26 6.97
N TYR A 325 20.59 -0.83 8.07
CA TYR A 325 20.87 0.48 8.67
C TYR A 325 22.30 0.57 9.25
N ARG A 326 22.95 -0.55 9.52
CA ARG A 326 24.35 -0.59 9.99
C ARG A 326 25.33 -0.08 8.94
N TYR A 327 24.96 -0.19 7.65
CA TYR A 327 25.71 0.42 6.55
C TYR A 327 25.86 1.95 6.72
N TYR A 328 24.89 2.60 7.36
CA TYR A 328 24.95 4.02 7.69
C TYR A 328 25.80 4.32 8.94
N GLY A 329 26.36 3.31 9.61
CA GLY A 329 27.12 3.47 10.83
C GLY A 329 26.25 3.77 12.06
N ILE A 330 24.99 3.36 12.06
CA ILE A 330 24.08 3.44 13.21
C ILE A 330 24.47 2.31 14.19
N PRO A 331 24.83 2.61 15.46
CA PRO A 331 25.42 1.63 16.37
C PRO A 331 24.41 0.76 17.11
N CYS A 332 23.12 0.88 16.80
CA CYS A 332 22.06 0.18 17.52
C CYS A 332 22.02 -1.31 17.20
N LYS A 333 21.65 -2.12 18.19
CA LYS A 333 21.32 -3.54 18.04
C LYS A 333 19.93 -3.67 17.40
N PRO A 334 19.72 -4.66 16.53
CA PRO A 334 18.42 -4.86 15.89
C PRO A 334 17.38 -5.40 16.89
N LEU A 335 16.17 -4.87 16.77
CA LEU A 335 14.97 -5.44 17.34
C LEU A 335 14.13 -6.12 16.25
N LEU A 336 13.35 -7.11 16.64
CA LEU A 336 12.48 -7.87 15.75
C LEU A 336 11.55 -6.96 14.95
N THR A 337 11.50 -7.18 13.62
CA THR A 337 10.48 -6.62 12.75
C THR A 337 9.97 -7.69 11.78
N PRO A 338 8.78 -7.57 11.18
CA PRO A 338 8.30 -8.52 10.17
C PRO A 338 9.22 -8.63 8.96
N ASP A 339 9.79 -7.51 8.52
CA ASP A 339 10.77 -7.51 7.42
C ASP A 339 12.04 -8.26 7.82
N ALA A 340 12.59 -8.02 9.01
CA ALA A 340 13.74 -8.75 9.52
C ALA A 340 13.48 -10.27 9.54
N LEU A 341 12.28 -10.70 9.96
CA LEU A 341 11.86 -12.10 9.89
C LEU A 341 11.81 -12.63 8.45
N SER A 342 11.19 -11.88 7.54
CA SER A 342 11.01 -12.29 6.15
C SER A 342 12.33 -12.41 5.40
N PHE A 343 13.29 -11.54 5.68
CA PHE A 343 14.63 -11.55 5.07
C PHE A 343 15.65 -12.36 5.87
N SER A 344 15.22 -13.06 6.93
CA SER A 344 16.10 -13.89 7.77
C SER A 344 17.30 -13.11 8.35
N VAL A 345 17.11 -11.84 8.67
CA VAL A 345 18.15 -11.05 9.36
C VAL A 345 18.34 -11.62 10.76
N PRO A 346 19.57 -12.02 11.13
CA PRO A 346 19.79 -12.57 12.45
C PRO A 346 19.69 -11.46 13.51
N PHE A 347 18.94 -11.72 14.57
CA PHE A 347 18.85 -10.85 15.75
C PHE A 347 18.77 -11.70 17.01
N ASP A 348 19.19 -11.11 18.12
CA ASP A 348 19.17 -11.71 19.44
C ASP A 348 18.59 -10.70 20.43
N VAL A 349 17.31 -10.87 20.73
CA VAL A 349 16.57 -9.97 21.62
C VAL A 349 16.50 -10.60 23.00
N PRO A 350 17.09 -9.99 24.04
CA PRO A 350 16.92 -10.49 25.41
C PRO A 350 15.50 -10.23 25.92
N PRO A 351 15.06 -10.97 26.96
CA PRO A 351 13.71 -10.81 27.53
C PRO A 351 13.42 -9.41 28.10
N SER A 352 14.47 -8.68 28.47
CA SER A 352 14.41 -7.28 28.89
C SER A 352 15.61 -6.51 28.33
N ILE A 353 15.42 -5.23 28.07
CA ILE A 353 16.44 -4.33 27.53
C ILE A 353 16.47 -3.03 28.31
N ASP A 354 17.65 -2.46 28.42
CA ASP A 354 17.89 -1.13 29.00
C ASP A 354 18.40 -0.17 27.93
N GLY A 355 18.21 1.12 28.19
CA GLY A 355 18.77 2.21 27.37
C GLY A 355 17.83 2.78 26.33
N PRO A 356 18.36 3.54 25.37
CA PRO A 356 17.54 4.12 24.31
C PRO A 356 17.08 3.07 23.33
N VAL A 357 15.76 3.06 23.10
CA VAL A 357 15.08 2.27 22.07
C VAL A 357 14.57 3.23 21.00
N LEU A 358 15.06 3.05 19.78
CA LEU A 358 14.58 3.75 18.60
C LEU A 358 13.57 2.85 17.92
N MET A 359 12.42 3.40 17.57
CA MET A 359 11.33 2.64 16.95
C MET A 359 10.74 3.43 15.80
N SER A 360 10.77 2.88 14.60
CA SER A 360 10.14 3.52 13.44
C SER A 360 8.62 3.50 13.54
N ALA A 361 7.97 4.50 12.97
CA ALA A 361 6.52 4.69 13.05
C ALA A 361 5.74 3.48 12.50
N GLY A 362 6.26 2.83 11.46
CA GLY A 362 5.70 1.60 10.91
C GLY A 362 5.66 0.48 11.94
N THR A 363 6.78 0.22 12.59
CA THR A 363 6.87 -0.81 13.64
C THR A 363 6.03 -0.44 14.87
N LEU A 364 6.06 0.84 15.30
CA LEU A 364 5.28 1.32 16.45
C LEU A 364 3.77 1.11 16.24
N SER A 365 3.27 1.27 15.01
CA SER A 365 1.85 1.02 14.71
C SER A 365 1.45 -0.44 14.93
N GLY A 366 2.39 -1.36 14.80
CA GLY A 366 2.18 -2.81 14.96
C GLY A 366 1.29 -3.43 13.89
N PHE A 367 1.03 -2.73 12.77
CA PHE A 367 0.05 -3.20 11.78
C PHE A 367 0.45 -4.52 11.13
N GLU A 368 1.74 -4.78 10.95
CA GLU A 368 2.25 -6.02 10.36
C GLU A 368 2.32 -7.19 11.35
N LEU A 369 2.51 -6.89 12.64
CA LEU A 369 2.52 -7.89 13.71
C LEU A 369 1.10 -8.29 14.13
N GLY A 370 0.13 -7.41 13.90
CA GLY A 370 -1.25 -7.50 14.37
C GLY A 370 -1.46 -6.76 15.70
N PRO A 371 -2.71 -6.73 16.20
CA PRO A 371 -3.03 -6.13 17.50
C PRO A 371 -2.55 -7.01 18.67
N ALA A 372 -2.58 -6.45 19.88
CA ALA A 372 -2.28 -7.22 21.10
C ALA A 372 -3.15 -8.52 21.17
N PRO A 373 -2.60 -9.63 21.66
CA PRO A 373 -1.25 -9.84 22.17
C PRO A 373 -0.22 -10.27 21.11
N LEU A 374 -0.50 -10.13 19.81
CA LEU A 374 0.42 -10.53 18.74
C LEU A 374 1.58 -9.53 18.56
N ASN A 375 1.38 -8.27 18.94
CA ASN A 375 2.37 -7.22 18.82
C ASN A 375 3.34 -7.22 20.01
N ALA A 376 4.61 -7.52 19.74
CA ALA A 376 5.66 -7.53 20.75
C ALA A 376 5.96 -6.13 21.35
N TYR A 377 5.52 -5.06 20.68
CA TYR A 377 5.81 -3.66 21.04
C TYR A 377 4.57 -2.88 21.47
N GLU A 378 3.47 -3.54 21.80
CA GLU A 378 2.21 -2.87 22.14
C GLU A 378 2.35 -1.84 23.26
N GLN A 379 3.21 -2.12 24.27
CA GLN A 379 3.49 -1.22 25.39
C GLN A 379 3.98 0.16 24.94
N PHE A 380 4.76 0.24 23.86
CA PHE A 380 5.32 1.52 23.38
C PHE A 380 4.26 2.48 22.85
N LYS A 381 3.09 2.00 22.45
CA LYS A 381 1.98 2.86 21.98
C LYS A 381 1.44 3.78 23.08
N THR A 382 1.58 3.38 24.35
CA THR A 382 1.08 4.14 25.50
C THR A 382 2.16 4.98 26.17
N LEU A 383 3.44 4.73 25.86
CA LEU A 383 4.56 5.47 26.41
C LEU A 383 4.74 6.80 25.67
N LYS A 384 5.16 7.81 26.40
CA LYS A 384 5.57 9.09 25.82
C LYS A 384 7.02 8.97 25.35
N PRO A 385 7.33 9.18 24.07
CA PRO A 385 8.71 9.20 23.61
C PRO A 385 9.45 10.39 24.22
N VAL A 386 10.74 10.21 24.50
CA VAL A 386 11.63 11.28 24.98
C VAL A 386 12.05 12.20 23.84
N ASP A 387 12.07 11.68 22.60
CA ASP A 387 12.39 12.44 21.40
C ASP A 387 11.73 11.82 20.15
N VAL A 388 11.68 12.57 19.05
CA VAL A 388 11.16 12.12 17.77
C VAL A 388 12.06 12.62 16.64
N ILE A 389 12.59 11.71 15.83
CA ILE A 389 13.50 11.99 14.74
C ILE A 389 12.68 12.07 13.43
N ASP A 390 12.69 13.23 12.77
CA ASP A 390 12.03 13.50 11.47
C ASP A 390 10.60 12.94 11.38
N TYR A 391 9.84 13.05 12.49
CA TYR A 391 8.45 12.59 12.62
C TYR A 391 8.22 11.08 12.39
N GLY A 392 9.27 10.30 12.11
CA GLY A 392 9.14 8.91 11.71
C GLY A 392 9.87 7.89 12.59
N VAL A 393 10.77 8.33 13.49
CA VAL A 393 11.41 7.43 14.46
C VAL A 393 11.27 7.99 15.87
N PHE A 394 10.68 7.20 16.76
CA PHE A 394 10.39 7.55 18.15
C PHE A 394 11.47 6.99 19.06
N VAL A 395 11.94 7.81 19.98
CA VAL A 395 12.98 7.45 20.95
C VAL A 395 12.36 7.26 22.32
N PHE A 396 12.59 6.11 22.90
CA PHE A 396 12.16 5.77 24.26
C PHE A 396 13.40 5.48 25.11
N GLU A 397 13.36 5.82 26.39
CA GLU A 397 14.47 5.59 27.31
C GLU A 397 13.95 4.97 28.61
N GLY A 398 14.62 3.92 29.08
CA GLY A 398 14.23 3.20 30.28
C GLY A 398 14.54 1.71 30.23
N HIS A 399 13.86 0.97 31.08
CA HIS A 399 13.85 -0.50 31.12
C HIS A 399 12.56 -1.02 30.48
N PHE A 400 12.68 -2.00 29.57
CA PHE A 400 11.54 -2.54 28.82
C PHE A 400 11.59 -4.06 28.80
N ASP A 401 10.51 -4.70 29.26
CA ASP A 401 10.32 -6.14 29.15
C ASP A 401 9.79 -6.49 27.76
N LEU A 402 10.48 -7.37 27.05
CA LEU A 402 10.18 -7.80 25.68
C LEU A 402 10.11 -9.32 25.54
N PRO A 403 9.38 -10.05 26.40
CA PRO A 403 9.40 -11.52 26.39
C PRO A 403 8.93 -12.10 25.05
N LEU A 404 7.91 -11.49 24.40
CA LEU A 404 7.43 -11.96 23.11
C LEU A 404 8.45 -11.71 21.99
N ALA A 405 9.15 -10.55 21.97
CA ALA A 405 10.19 -10.30 20.98
C ALA A 405 11.36 -11.26 21.14
N ALA A 406 11.77 -11.54 22.37
CA ALA A 406 12.79 -12.53 22.70
C ALA A 406 12.35 -13.95 22.25
N ALA A 407 11.12 -14.36 22.56
CA ALA A 407 10.59 -15.64 22.12
C ALA A 407 10.58 -15.77 20.59
N LEU A 408 10.19 -14.72 19.87
CA LEU A 408 10.17 -14.72 18.40
C LEU A 408 11.59 -14.72 17.79
N SER A 409 12.61 -14.17 18.47
CA SER A 409 13.99 -14.31 18.04
C SER A 409 14.48 -15.77 18.16
N HIS A 410 14.13 -16.46 19.24
CA HIS A 410 14.38 -17.89 19.37
C HIS A 410 13.61 -18.73 18.33
N VAL A 411 12.36 -18.37 18.02
CA VAL A 411 11.60 -18.99 16.91
C VAL A 411 12.34 -18.83 15.56
N GLN A 412 12.93 -17.66 15.31
CA GLN A 412 13.71 -17.46 14.08
C GLN A 412 14.97 -18.32 14.08
N LYS A 413 15.73 -18.38 15.18
CA LYS A 413 16.91 -19.23 15.30
C LYS A 413 16.55 -20.69 15.08
N ALA A 414 15.51 -21.20 15.75
CA ALA A 414 15.01 -22.57 15.51
C ALA A 414 14.68 -22.84 14.05
N GLY A 415 14.04 -21.87 13.37
CA GLY A 415 13.76 -21.98 11.94
C GLY A 415 15.01 -22.00 11.06
N LEU A 416 16.08 -21.30 11.44
CA LEU A 416 17.39 -21.37 10.76
C LEU A 416 18.05 -22.73 10.98
N ASP A 417 18.06 -23.23 12.21
CA ASP A 417 18.65 -24.53 12.57
C ASP A 417 17.95 -25.68 11.84
N LEU A 418 16.60 -25.62 11.70
CA LEU A 418 15.86 -26.59 10.88
C LEU A 418 16.30 -26.57 9.41
N ARG A 419 16.55 -25.40 8.85
CA ARG A 419 17.05 -25.26 7.47
C ARG A 419 18.49 -25.78 7.32
N SER A 420 19.28 -25.65 8.37
CA SER A 420 20.66 -26.19 8.43
C SER A 420 20.72 -27.68 8.77
N ASN A 421 19.55 -28.33 8.92
CA ASN A 421 19.42 -29.74 9.30
C ASN A 421 20.00 -30.04 10.70
N GLU A 422 19.80 -29.12 11.65
CA GLU A 422 20.22 -29.20 13.04
C GLU A 422 18.98 -29.29 13.97
N PRO A 423 18.24 -30.42 13.97
CA PRO A 423 16.95 -30.50 14.64
C PRO A 423 17.05 -30.42 16.19
N GLU A 424 18.13 -30.88 16.79
CA GLU A 424 18.34 -30.81 18.24
C GLU A 424 18.56 -29.34 18.70
N ALA A 425 19.36 -28.57 17.96
CA ALA A 425 19.55 -27.14 18.22
C ALA A 425 18.22 -26.40 18.05
N ALA A 426 17.48 -26.67 16.97
CA ALA A 426 16.17 -26.09 16.76
C ALA A 426 15.18 -26.37 17.90
N LEU A 427 15.19 -27.58 18.47
CA LEU A 427 14.33 -27.91 19.60
C LEU A 427 14.75 -27.16 20.87
N ALA A 428 16.06 -27.00 21.12
CA ALA A 428 16.55 -26.21 22.25
C ALA A 428 16.10 -24.75 22.16
N GLU A 429 16.26 -24.12 21.01
CA GLU A 429 15.80 -22.75 20.75
C GLU A 429 14.28 -22.63 20.88
N ALA A 430 13.51 -23.57 20.32
CA ALA A 430 12.04 -23.57 20.42
C ALA A 430 11.54 -23.70 21.86
N ARG A 431 12.24 -24.46 22.71
CA ARG A 431 11.92 -24.59 24.15
C ARG A 431 12.23 -23.31 24.93
N GLN A 432 13.29 -22.58 24.57
CA GLN A 432 13.57 -21.26 25.15
C GLN A 432 12.43 -20.29 24.77
N ALA A 433 12.01 -20.30 23.51
CA ALA A 433 10.86 -19.49 23.09
C ALA A 433 9.58 -19.82 23.88
N GLU A 434 9.30 -21.09 24.10
CA GLU A 434 8.12 -21.56 24.88
C GLU A 434 8.15 -21.03 26.32
N THR A 435 9.32 -21.03 26.97
CA THR A 435 9.48 -20.49 28.32
C THR A 435 9.15 -19.00 28.40
N LEU A 436 9.46 -18.24 27.34
CA LEU A 436 9.25 -16.79 27.27
C LEU A 436 7.83 -16.41 26.86
N ALA A 437 7.18 -17.21 26.01
CA ALA A 437 5.84 -16.92 25.50
C ALA A 437 5.02 -18.22 25.29
N PRO A 438 4.61 -18.88 26.39
CA PRO A 438 3.93 -20.18 26.35
C PRO A 438 2.54 -20.12 25.67
N ASP A 439 1.91 -18.95 25.66
CA ASP A 439 0.60 -18.72 25.07
C ASP A 439 0.64 -18.19 23.62
N SER A 440 1.83 -18.20 23.00
CA SER A 440 1.98 -17.79 21.60
C SER A 440 1.79 -18.98 20.65
N ALA A 441 0.74 -18.93 19.83
CA ALA A 441 0.48 -19.96 18.81
C ALA A 441 1.69 -20.17 17.86
N ARG A 442 2.37 -19.10 17.50
CA ARG A 442 3.57 -19.15 16.63
C ARG A 442 4.74 -19.88 17.31
N VAL A 443 4.94 -19.63 18.60
CA VAL A 443 5.96 -20.32 19.40
C VAL A 443 5.64 -21.81 19.51
N LEU A 444 4.43 -22.16 19.91
CA LEU A 444 4.02 -23.57 20.04
C LEU A 444 4.06 -24.31 18.70
N ALA A 445 3.72 -23.65 17.61
CA ALA A 445 3.86 -24.21 16.25
C ALA A 445 5.33 -24.55 15.94
N MET A 446 6.28 -23.69 16.31
CA MET A 446 7.72 -23.93 16.14
C MET A 446 8.20 -25.12 17.01
N VAL A 447 7.74 -25.22 18.27
CA VAL A 447 8.03 -26.39 19.09
C VAL A 447 7.54 -27.68 18.41
N GLY A 448 6.33 -27.68 17.87
CA GLY A 448 5.82 -28.80 17.08
C GLY A 448 6.69 -29.15 15.88
N GLN A 449 7.13 -28.14 15.10
CA GLN A 449 7.99 -28.36 13.94
C GLN A 449 9.36 -28.93 14.35
N ALA A 450 9.95 -28.42 15.42
CA ALA A 450 11.23 -28.92 15.93
C ALA A 450 11.11 -30.35 16.47
N LEU A 451 9.99 -30.70 17.11
CA LEU A 451 9.72 -32.08 17.54
C LEU A 451 9.56 -33.03 16.37
N ASP A 452 8.83 -32.64 15.31
CA ASP A 452 8.71 -33.45 14.08
C ASP A 452 10.09 -33.74 13.47
N ALA A 453 10.92 -32.72 13.38
CA ALA A 453 12.29 -32.87 12.85
C ALA A 453 13.15 -33.80 13.71
N ASN A 454 12.90 -33.85 15.01
CA ASN A 454 13.52 -34.78 15.96
C ASN A 454 12.83 -36.16 16.04
N ARG A 455 11.97 -36.50 15.07
CA ARG A 455 11.25 -37.78 14.99
C ARG A 455 10.36 -38.08 16.20
N ARG A 456 9.73 -37.05 16.76
CA ARG A 456 8.78 -37.11 17.90
C ARG A 456 7.38 -36.67 17.47
N PRO A 457 6.72 -37.36 16.50
CA PRO A 457 5.48 -36.88 15.89
C PRO A 457 4.30 -36.84 16.87
N ASP A 458 4.23 -37.76 17.85
CA ASP A 458 3.12 -37.79 18.82
C ASP A 458 3.12 -36.56 19.72
N GLU A 459 4.30 -36.11 20.14
CA GLU A 459 4.46 -34.89 20.92
C GLU A 459 4.21 -33.65 20.05
N ALA A 460 4.72 -33.66 18.80
CA ALA A 460 4.48 -32.58 17.86
C ALA A 460 2.98 -32.35 17.62
N ALA A 461 2.20 -33.42 17.47
CA ALA A 461 0.75 -33.36 17.29
C ALA A 461 0.05 -32.62 18.44
N LEU A 462 0.47 -32.84 19.69
CA LEU A 462 -0.08 -32.15 20.86
C LEU A 462 0.22 -30.63 20.81
N TYR A 463 1.42 -30.25 20.36
CA TYR A 463 1.80 -28.85 20.20
C TYR A 463 1.04 -28.17 19.08
N TYR A 464 0.86 -28.84 17.94
CA TYR A 464 0.03 -28.32 16.85
C TYR A 464 -1.42 -28.12 17.25
N GLN A 465 -2.00 -29.04 18.03
CA GLN A 465 -3.36 -28.91 18.55
C GLN A 465 -3.48 -27.70 19.51
N LYS A 466 -2.53 -27.53 20.45
CA LYS A 466 -2.50 -26.39 21.35
C LYS A 466 -2.34 -25.07 20.56
N ALA A 467 -1.39 -25.01 19.63
CA ALA A 467 -1.17 -23.86 18.78
C ALA A 467 -2.42 -23.48 17.98
N LEU A 468 -3.10 -24.48 17.41
CA LEU A 468 -4.33 -24.28 16.65
C LEU A 468 -5.48 -23.78 17.54
N ALA A 469 -5.61 -24.29 18.77
CA ALA A 469 -6.62 -23.83 19.72
C ALA A 469 -6.41 -22.34 20.07
N ILE A 470 -5.17 -21.95 20.38
CA ILE A 470 -4.82 -20.55 20.67
C ILE A 470 -5.04 -19.66 19.43
N ALA A 471 -4.54 -20.06 18.27
CA ALA A 471 -4.69 -19.27 17.04
C ALA A 471 -6.16 -19.03 16.65
N ARG A 472 -7.06 -19.97 16.97
CA ARG A 472 -8.52 -19.84 16.73
C ARG A 472 -9.22 -18.91 17.71
N THR A 473 -8.65 -18.65 18.89
CA THR A 473 -9.26 -17.83 19.94
C THR A 473 -8.64 -16.45 20.04
N VAL A 474 -7.34 -16.32 19.77
CA VAL A 474 -6.59 -15.07 19.88
C VAL A 474 -6.40 -14.47 18.50
N GLN A 475 -7.12 -13.38 18.20
CA GLN A 475 -6.99 -12.64 16.93
C GLN A 475 -6.97 -13.55 15.67
N PRO A 476 -7.96 -14.44 15.48
CA PRO A 476 -7.92 -15.50 14.46
C PRO A 476 -7.79 -14.97 13.03
N GLU A 477 -8.33 -13.78 12.76
CA GLU A 477 -8.27 -13.13 11.44
C GLU A 477 -6.84 -12.77 11.06
N PHE A 478 -6.00 -12.39 12.05
CA PHE A 478 -4.58 -12.08 11.84
C PHE A 478 -3.69 -13.32 11.79
N GLN A 479 -4.21 -14.47 12.15
CA GLN A 479 -3.52 -15.76 12.17
C GLN A 479 -4.04 -16.76 11.12
N ALA A 480 -4.78 -16.31 10.12
CA ALA A 480 -5.45 -17.17 9.15
C ALA A 480 -4.50 -18.14 8.42
N SER A 481 -3.32 -17.68 8.02
CA SER A 481 -2.28 -18.50 7.38
C SER A 481 -1.70 -19.54 8.34
N LEU A 482 -1.44 -19.16 9.59
CA LEU A 482 -0.98 -20.07 10.62
C LEU A 482 -2.05 -21.15 10.94
N ILE A 483 -3.31 -20.74 11.06
CA ILE A 483 -4.43 -21.65 11.28
C ILE A 483 -4.54 -22.65 10.13
N ALA A 484 -4.40 -22.22 8.88
CA ALA A 484 -4.45 -23.12 7.72
C ALA A 484 -3.30 -24.15 7.74
N ALA A 485 -2.08 -23.68 8.02
CA ALA A 485 -0.91 -24.56 8.13
C ALA A 485 -1.04 -25.58 9.27
N LEU A 486 -1.53 -25.14 10.44
CA LEU A 486 -1.74 -26.00 11.59
C LEU A 486 -2.84 -27.05 11.36
N LYS A 487 -3.94 -26.68 10.69
CA LYS A 487 -4.98 -27.62 10.29
C LYS A 487 -4.42 -28.74 9.41
N ALA A 488 -3.63 -28.38 8.39
CA ALA A 488 -3.00 -29.39 7.53
C ALA A 488 -2.10 -30.37 8.31
N ARG A 489 -1.40 -29.89 9.34
CA ARG A 489 -0.56 -30.73 10.21
C ARG A 489 -1.39 -31.63 11.14
N VAL A 490 -2.48 -31.10 11.74
CA VAL A 490 -3.36 -31.86 12.66
C VAL A 490 -4.22 -32.87 11.92
N GLU A 491 -4.68 -32.57 10.71
CA GLU A 491 -5.53 -33.44 9.89
C GLU A 491 -4.74 -34.45 9.04
N GLY A 492 -3.42 -34.42 9.08
CA GLY A 492 -2.53 -35.34 8.35
C GLY A 492 -2.57 -35.18 6.84
N LYS A 493 -2.87 -33.96 6.36
CA LYS A 493 -2.92 -33.60 4.94
C LYS A 493 -1.69 -32.80 4.50
#